data_b31131edfeeca75aa81c7c99dcbc4ea9
#
_entry.id   b31131edfeeca75aa81c7c99dcbc4ea9
#
_cell.length_a   1.000
_cell.length_b   1.000
_cell.length_c   1.000
_cell.angle_alpha   90.00
_cell.angle_beta   90.00
_cell.angle_gamma   90.00
#
_symmetry.space_group_name_H-M   'P 1'
#
loop_
_entity.id
_entity.type
_entity.pdbx_description
1 polymer ?
#
loop_
_entity_poly.entity_id
_entity_poly.type
_entity_poly.pdbx_seq_one_letter_code
_entity_poly.pdbx_strand_id
1 'polypeptide(L)'
;MGNTNNNTIFDDVFRTMLEKMPGLVIPLINEIFGTAYPEDIPIIQKRNEHETKGGEIITDSHLFVGSKVYHIECQSTGDPVMVIRMVEYDFATALEYVDRENGKFRIYFPHSCVLYLRGKSGADALELEVVMPDGKILEYYVPVIRMEQYTRDAIFQKNLLFLLPFYVIRYEKQKKELEENTEKLDSLLSEYRLIEQHLEKILLDRGKEKEYRDLIELITRIADYIFSDAGKARKGVGDIMGGNVLELESDRLIQRGFEQGIEQGEEQQAVKTAQRMLEAGKYTAAEICMISGLSPEKVEQLKNRMVSFP
;
A
#
# COMPACT_ATOMS: atom_id res chain seq x y z
N MET A 1 -7.75 22.93 3.19
CA MET A 1 -6.41 22.98 2.59
C MET A 1 -6.22 21.66 1.89
N GLY A 2 -6.03 21.68 0.59
CA GLY A 2 -6.12 20.49 -0.26
C GLY A 2 -5.05 19.45 0.10
N ASN A 3 -5.51 18.25 0.31
CA ASN A 3 -4.70 17.04 0.40
C ASN A 3 -4.15 16.76 -1.00
N THR A 4 -2.99 17.31 -1.32
CA THR A 4 -2.22 16.79 -2.45
C THR A 4 -1.67 15.45 -1.98
N ASN A 5 -2.28 14.35 -2.43
CA ASN A 5 -1.69 13.02 -2.37
C ASN A 5 -0.35 13.06 -3.12
N ASN A 6 0.71 13.48 -2.45
CA ASN A 6 2.06 13.22 -2.89
C ASN A 6 2.38 11.75 -2.55
N ASN A 7 1.81 10.84 -3.33
CA ASN A 7 2.14 9.42 -3.25
C ASN A 7 3.64 9.31 -3.56
N THR A 8 4.43 8.96 -2.54
CA THR A 8 5.87 8.81 -2.71
C THR A 8 6.17 7.40 -3.18
N ILE A 9 7.37 7.18 -3.75
CA ILE A 9 7.82 5.82 -4.11
C ILE A 9 7.79 4.87 -2.90
N PHE A 10 7.96 5.40 -1.69
CA PHE A 10 7.94 4.58 -0.47
C PHE A 10 6.53 4.09 -0.16
N ASP A 11 5.52 4.95 -0.34
CA ASP A 11 4.12 4.60 -0.14
C ASP A 11 3.69 3.56 -1.18
N ASP A 12 4.09 3.74 -2.45
CA ASP A 12 3.81 2.78 -3.53
C ASP A 12 4.44 1.42 -3.26
N VAL A 13 5.71 1.37 -2.82
CA VAL A 13 6.38 0.12 -2.48
C VAL A 13 5.73 -0.53 -1.26
N PHE A 14 5.40 0.23 -0.23
CA PHE A 14 4.73 -0.28 0.97
C PHE A 14 3.39 -0.94 0.63
N ARG A 15 2.54 -0.25 -0.14
CA ARG A 15 1.23 -0.78 -0.58
C ARG A 15 1.38 -1.98 -1.51
N THR A 16 2.34 -1.94 -2.45
CA THR A 16 2.62 -3.08 -3.34
C THR A 16 3.02 -4.32 -2.56
N MET A 17 3.82 -4.18 -1.50
CA MET A 17 4.19 -5.30 -0.63
C MET A 17 2.98 -5.88 0.11
N LEU A 18 2.12 -5.03 0.66
CA LEU A 18 0.90 -5.48 1.34
C LEU A 18 -0.04 -6.21 0.37
N GLU A 19 -0.16 -5.73 -0.85
CA GLU A 19 -1.04 -6.33 -1.85
C GLU A 19 -0.49 -7.66 -2.41
N LYS A 20 0.79 -7.68 -2.80
CA LYS A 20 1.38 -8.84 -3.48
C LYS A 20 1.97 -9.87 -2.53
N MET A 21 2.47 -9.44 -1.36
CA MET A 21 3.18 -10.26 -0.40
C MET A 21 2.70 -10.03 1.05
N PRO A 22 1.37 -10.07 1.32
CA PRO A 22 0.84 -9.72 2.64
C PRO A 22 1.42 -10.56 3.77
N GLY A 23 1.78 -11.82 3.52
CA GLY A 23 2.40 -12.70 4.53
C GLY A 23 3.70 -12.16 5.12
N LEU A 24 4.45 -11.32 4.37
CA LEU A 24 5.69 -10.72 4.88
C LEU A 24 5.47 -9.69 6.00
N VAL A 25 4.23 -9.18 6.17
CA VAL A 25 3.93 -8.24 7.27
C VAL A 25 3.72 -8.95 8.61
N ILE A 26 3.41 -10.25 8.63
CA ILE A 26 3.11 -10.99 9.86
C ILE A 26 4.27 -10.99 10.86
N PRO A 27 5.54 -11.28 10.47
CA PRO A 27 6.65 -11.17 11.40
C PRO A 27 6.81 -9.76 11.98
N LEU A 28 6.51 -8.73 11.19
CA LEU A 28 6.55 -7.34 11.65
C LEU A 28 5.44 -7.07 12.69
N ILE A 29 4.22 -7.53 12.45
CA ILE A 29 3.11 -7.45 13.42
C ILE A 29 3.48 -8.18 14.71
N ASN A 30 4.06 -9.38 14.61
CA ASN A 30 4.49 -10.15 15.77
C ASN A 30 5.56 -9.41 16.58
N GLU A 31 6.54 -8.81 15.90
CA GLU A 31 7.61 -8.03 16.55
C GLU A 31 7.07 -6.80 17.30
N ILE A 32 6.13 -6.07 16.67
CA ILE A 32 5.61 -4.81 17.23
C ILE A 32 4.65 -5.03 18.39
N PHE A 33 3.72 -5.96 18.20
CA PHE A 33 2.59 -6.13 19.11
C PHE A 33 2.75 -7.34 20.05
N GLY A 34 3.92 -8.00 20.04
CA GLY A 34 4.19 -9.16 20.88
C GLY A 34 3.24 -10.33 20.61
N THR A 35 2.77 -10.47 19.37
CA THR A 35 1.91 -11.58 18.96
C THR A 35 2.77 -12.75 18.43
N ALA A 36 2.13 -13.90 18.21
CA ALA A 36 2.81 -15.11 17.71
C ALA A 36 1.96 -15.74 16.58
N TYR A 37 1.55 -14.94 15.62
CA TYR A 37 0.82 -15.44 14.45
C TYR A 37 1.74 -16.31 13.58
N PRO A 38 1.25 -17.44 13.06
CA PRO A 38 1.97 -18.19 12.04
C PRO A 38 2.05 -17.39 10.73
N GLU A 39 3.13 -17.60 9.96
CA GLU A 39 3.39 -16.84 8.71
C GLU A 39 2.28 -17.01 7.65
N ASP A 40 1.57 -18.12 7.68
CA ASP A 40 0.49 -18.49 6.74
C ASP A 40 -0.92 -18.10 7.23
N ILE A 41 -1.04 -17.35 8.33
CA ILE A 41 -2.35 -16.89 8.80
C ILE A 41 -3.02 -16.06 7.71
N PRO A 42 -4.32 -16.29 7.42
CA PRO A 42 -5.03 -15.48 6.45
C PRO A 42 -5.06 -14.01 6.84
N ILE A 43 -4.72 -13.16 5.88
CA ILE A 43 -4.79 -11.70 5.99
C ILE A 43 -5.87 -11.20 5.04
N ILE A 44 -6.77 -10.37 5.54
CA ILE A 44 -7.76 -9.69 4.72
C ILE A 44 -7.39 -8.21 4.71
N GLN A 45 -6.94 -7.73 3.57
CA GLN A 45 -6.74 -6.30 3.36
C GLN A 45 -8.08 -5.67 2.99
N LYS A 46 -8.46 -4.62 3.70
CA LYS A 46 -9.64 -3.82 3.44
C LYS A 46 -9.28 -2.56 2.65
N ARG A 47 -10.31 -1.81 2.23
CA ARG A 47 -10.10 -0.49 1.64
C ARG A 47 -9.41 0.42 2.64
N ASN A 48 -8.48 1.21 2.15
CA ASN A 48 -7.74 2.18 2.95
C ASN A 48 -8.39 3.57 2.91
N GLU A 49 -9.51 3.70 2.20
CA GLU A 49 -10.27 4.93 2.01
C GLU A 49 -11.46 4.94 2.97
N HIS A 50 -11.54 5.95 3.82
CA HIS A 50 -12.60 6.12 4.80
C HIS A 50 -13.35 7.40 4.52
N GLU A 51 -14.63 7.30 4.17
CA GLU A 51 -15.49 8.46 3.97
C GLU A 51 -15.87 9.08 5.32
N THR A 52 -15.55 10.34 5.52
CA THR A 52 -15.94 11.12 6.69
C THR A 52 -16.72 12.36 6.29
N LYS A 53 -17.44 12.97 7.24
CA LYS A 53 -18.13 14.25 6.98
C LYS A 53 -17.18 15.40 6.61
N GLY A 54 -15.91 15.28 6.93
CA GLY A 54 -14.85 16.25 6.62
C GLY A 54 -14.09 15.99 5.32
N GLY A 55 -14.38 14.88 4.63
CA GLY A 55 -13.68 14.42 3.44
C GLY A 55 -13.26 12.96 3.54
N GLU A 56 -12.51 12.51 2.57
CA GLU A 56 -11.93 11.17 2.52
C GLU A 56 -10.62 11.12 3.33
N ILE A 57 -10.50 10.09 4.16
CA ILE A 57 -9.27 9.74 4.88
C ILE A 57 -8.68 8.51 4.19
N ILE A 58 -7.40 8.58 3.80
CA ILE A 58 -6.68 7.47 3.20
C ILE A 58 -5.57 7.04 4.15
N THR A 59 -5.58 5.76 4.55
CA THR A 59 -4.55 5.13 5.39
C THR A 59 -3.60 4.29 4.54
N ASP A 60 -2.38 4.02 5.02
CA ASP A 60 -1.43 3.18 4.30
C ASP A 60 -1.79 1.70 4.37
N SER A 61 -2.41 1.25 5.46
CA SER A 61 -2.84 -0.14 5.59
C SER A 61 -4.09 -0.30 6.46
N HIS A 62 -4.90 -1.31 6.15
CA HIS A 62 -6.04 -1.74 6.96
C HIS A 62 -6.15 -3.27 6.86
N LEU A 63 -5.60 -3.98 7.86
CA LEU A 63 -5.37 -5.42 7.80
C LEU A 63 -6.17 -6.15 8.89
N PHE A 64 -6.92 -7.16 8.51
CA PHE A 64 -7.51 -8.13 9.44
C PHE A 64 -6.59 -9.35 9.53
N VAL A 65 -6.13 -9.64 10.74
CA VAL A 65 -5.33 -10.83 11.07
C VAL A 65 -5.99 -11.54 12.23
N GLY A 66 -6.53 -12.72 11.98
CA GLY A 66 -7.38 -13.39 12.97
C GLY A 66 -8.63 -12.56 13.28
N SER A 67 -8.85 -12.23 14.55
CA SER A 67 -9.98 -11.40 15.02
C SER A 67 -9.62 -9.93 15.25
N LYS A 68 -8.40 -9.51 14.91
CA LYS A 68 -7.89 -8.17 15.21
C LYS A 68 -7.67 -7.36 13.94
N VAL A 69 -7.81 -6.05 14.07
CA VAL A 69 -7.51 -5.07 13.04
C VAL A 69 -6.15 -4.45 13.34
N TYR A 70 -5.32 -4.34 12.30
CA TYR A 70 -3.99 -3.72 12.35
C TYR A 70 -3.92 -2.57 11.36
N HIS A 71 -3.32 -1.46 11.81
CA HIS A 71 -3.05 -0.29 11.00
C HIS A 71 -1.57 0.06 11.12
N ILE A 72 -0.85 -0.03 10.01
CA ILE A 72 0.57 0.33 9.93
C ILE A 72 0.67 1.52 8.98
N GLU A 73 1.11 2.64 9.51
CA GLU A 73 1.34 3.86 8.73
C GLU A 73 2.82 3.99 8.41
N CYS A 74 3.16 4.18 7.14
CA CYS A 74 4.54 4.32 6.67
C CYS A 74 4.88 5.80 6.44
N GLN A 75 5.88 6.32 7.15
CA GLN A 75 6.26 7.72 7.03
C GLN A 75 7.74 7.85 6.69
N SER A 76 8.06 8.70 5.71
CA SER A 76 9.45 8.90 5.30
C SER A 76 10.29 9.62 6.35
N THR A 77 9.70 10.53 7.14
CA THR A 77 10.35 11.29 8.19
C THR A 77 9.41 11.52 9.39
N GLY A 78 9.97 11.90 10.55
CA GLY A 78 9.17 12.23 11.72
C GLY A 78 8.24 13.42 11.46
N ASP A 79 6.99 13.29 11.91
CA ASP A 79 5.94 14.29 11.84
C ASP A 79 5.47 14.59 13.28
N PRO A 80 5.59 15.85 13.78
CA PRO A 80 5.20 16.19 15.14
C PRO A 80 3.72 16.00 15.44
N VAL A 81 2.87 16.06 14.40
CA VAL A 81 1.41 15.92 14.54
C VAL A 81 0.92 14.51 14.17
N MET A 82 1.83 13.57 13.96
CA MET A 82 1.49 12.22 13.52
C MET A 82 0.51 11.53 14.46
N VAL A 83 0.63 11.71 15.78
CA VAL A 83 -0.29 11.12 16.75
C VAL A 83 -1.73 11.61 16.58
N ILE A 84 -1.92 12.85 16.16
CA ILE A 84 -3.24 13.42 15.88
C ILE A 84 -3.84 12.74 14.64
N ARG A 85 -3.05 12.57 13.58
CA ARG A 85 -3.48 11.84 12.37
C ARG A 85 -3.83 10.39 12.71
N MET A 86 -3.00 9.73 13.51
CA MET A 86 -3.25 8.34 13.90
C MET A 86 -4.57 8.16 14.65
N VAL A 87 -4.89 9.04 15.61
CA VAL A 87 -6.17 8.93 16.32
C VAL A 87 -7.37 9.21 15.40
N GLU A 88 -7.23 10.14 14.44
CA GLU A 88 -8.26 10.40 13.44
C GLU A 88 -8.50 9.17 12.55
N TYR A 89 -7.44 8.53 12.07
CA TYR A 89 -7.49 7.33 11.23
C TYR A 89 -8.09 6.13 11.99
N ASP A 90 -7.61 5.90 13.20
CA ASP A 90 -8.07 4.79 14.04
C ASP A 90 -9.52 4.97 14.47
N PHE A 91 -9.94 6.21 14.74
CA PHE A 91 -11.34 6.51 15.05
C PHE A 91 -12.24 6.29 13.83
N ALA A 92 -11.82 6.74 12.63
CA ALA A 92 -12.56 6.49 11.40
C ALA A 92 -12.72 4.99 11.14
N THR A 93 -11.63 4.24 11.24
CA THR A 93 -11.62 2.77 11.13
C THR A 93 -12.56 2.13 12.16
N ALA A 94 -12.49 2.55 13.42
CA ALA A 94 -13.32 1.98 14.51
C ALA A 94 -14.82 2.22 14.30
N LEU A 95 -15.19 3.33 13.66
CA LEU A 95 -16.59 3.65 13.35
C LEU A 95 -17.22 2.73 12.30
N GLU A 96 -16.42 2.08 11.46
CA GLU A 96 -16.93 1.10 10.50
C GLU A 96 -17.42 -0.20 11.17
N TYR A 97 -16.94 -0.48 12.39
CA TYR A 97 -17.18 -1.72 13.12
C TYR A 97 -17.82 -1.45 14.49
N VAL A 98 -18.88 -0.61 14.49
CA VAL A 98 -19.61 -0.28 15.72
C VAL A 98 -20.43 -1.47 16.18
N ASP A 99 -20.15 -1.94 17.39
CA ASP A 99 -20.96 -2.95 18.06
C ASP A 99 -22.02 -2.30 18.96
N ARG A 100 -23.16 -2.97 19.11
CA ARG A 100 -24.26 -2.54 19.98
C ARG A 100 -24.64 -3.64 20.94
N GLU A 101 -24.23 -3.48 22.19
CA GLU A 101 -24.53 -4.42 23.25
C GLU A 101 -25.27 -3.71 24.40
N ASN A 102 -26.41 -4.27 24.83
CA ASN A 102 -27.20 -3.77 25.99
C ASN A 102 -27.56 -2.27 25.87
N GLY A 103 -27.84 -1.78 24.66
CA GLY A 103 -28.23 -0.39 24.43
C GLY A 103 -27.06 0.60 24.40
N LYS A 104 -25.82 0.13 24.57
CA LYS A 104 -24.60 0.93 24.45
C LYS A 104 -23.90 0.65 23.12
N PHE A 105 -23.35 1.68 22.51
CA PHE A 105 -22.45 1.53 21.36
C PHE A 105 -21.01 1.32 21.86
N ARG A 106 -20.29 0.42 21.19
CA ARG A 106 -18.90 0.09 21.48
C ARG A 106 -18.10 0.15 20.19
N ILE A 107 -16.98 0.84 20.21
CA ILE A 107 -16.03 0.90 19.10
C ILE A 107 -14.70 0.32 19.56
N TYR A 108 -13.98 -0.30 18.62
CA TYR A 108 -12.69 -0.94 18.88
C TYR A 108 -11.65 -0.32 17.95
N PHE A 109 -10.67 0.36 18.56
CA PHE A 109 -9.56 0.90 17.79
C PHE A 109 -8.70 -0.23 17.24
N PRO A 110 -8.12 -0.07 16.05
CA PRO A 110 -7.14 -1.02 15.51
C PRO A 110 -5.87 -1.03 16.37
N HIS A 111 -5.08 -2.07 16.23
CA HIS A 111 -3.70 -2.11 16.72
C HIS A 111 -2.82 -1.35 15.73
N SER A 112 -2.42 -0.13 16.08
CA SER A 112 -1.78 0.80 15.18
C SER A 112 -0.32 1.02 15.50
N CYS A 113 0.53 1.23 14.48
CA CYS A 113 1.91 1.64 14.63
C CYS A 113 2.34 2.55 13.50
N VAL A 114 3.43 3.31 13.71
CA VAL A 114 4.08 4.13 12.69
C VAL A 114 5.46 3.57 12.37
N LEU A 115 5.71 3.30 11.10
CA LEU A 115 7.03 2.95 10.56
C LEU A 115 7.70 4.20 10.00
N TYR A 116 8.71 4.71 10.69
CA TYR A 116 9.57 5.78 10.17
C TYR A 116 10.73 5.19 9.38
N LEU A 117 10.86 5.60 8.13
CA LEU A 117 11.91 5.13 7.24
C LEU A 117 13.26 5.82 7.50
N ARG A 118 13.23 7.09 7.95
CA ARG A 118 14.42 7.89 8.27
C ARG A 118 14.44 8.28 9.75
N GLY A 119 15.65 8.40 10.30
CA GLY A 119 15.87 8.81 11.69
C GLY A 119 16.10 7.64 12.62
N LYS A 120 17.24 7.68 13.34
CA LYS A 120 17.68 6.63 14.28
C LYS A 120 17.17 6.83 15.69
N SER A 121 16.82 8.06 16.05
CA SER A 121 16.48 8.46 17.41
C SER A 121 15.10 9.08 17.50
N GLY A 122 14.52 9.02 18.69
CA GLY A 122 13.20 9.56 19.02
C GLY A 122 12.48 8.62 19.99
N ALA A 123 11.28 8.99 20.41
CA ALA A 123 10.45 8.17 21.29
C ALA A 123 10.08 6.84 20.60
N ASP A 124 9.97 5.78 21.37
CA ASP A 124 9.54 4.46 20.89
C ASP A 124 8.02 4.38 20.71
N ALA A 125 7.31 5.44 21.09
CA ALA A 125 5.90 5.59 20.87
C ALA A 125 5.50 7.06 20.70
N LEU A 126 4.33 7.25 20.09
CA LEU A 126 3.61 8.50 20.06
C LEU A 126 2.50 8.43 21.11
N GLU A 127 2.32 9.50 21.89
CA GLU A 127 1.37 9.55 23.00
C GLU A 127 0.44 10.75 22.85
N LEU A 128 -0.84 10.54 23.15
CA LEU A 128 -1.85 11.58 23.15
C LEU A 128 -2.79 11.35 24.36
N GLU A 129 -3.01 12.41 25.13
CA GLU A 129 -4.00 12.45 26.18
C GLU A 129 -5.28 13.13 25.68
N VAL A 130 -6.41 12.45 25.79
CA VAL A 130 -7.74 13.02 25.53
C VAL A 130 -8.38 13.35 26.87
N VAL A 131 -8.48 14.62 27.21
CA VAL A 131 -9.08 15.09 28.47
C VAL A 131 -10.60 15.26 28.27
N MET A 132 -11.38 14.48 28.97
CA MET A 132 -12.85 14.53 28.92
C MET A 132 -13.37 15.70 29.77
N PRO A 133 -14.61 16.21 29.48
CA PRO A 133 -15.21 17.30 30.24
C PRO A 133 -15.40 17.02 31.73
N ASP A 134 -15.50 15.75 32.12
CA ASP A 134 -15.59 15.30 33.52
C ASP A 134 -14.22 15.12 34.20
N GLY A 135 -13.14 15.49 33.51
CA GLY A 135 -11.76 15.39 33.97
C GLY A 135 -11.09 14.03 33.79
N LYS A 136 -11.79 13.04 33.23
CA LYS A 136 -11.17 11.75 32.89
C LYS A 136 -10.19 11.93 31.73
N ILE A 137 -9.09 11.20 31.80
CA ILE A 137 -8.07 11.17 30.76
C ILE A 137 -8.11 9.79 30.10
N LEU A 138 -8.15 9.79 28.78
CA LEU A 138 -7.93 8.61 27.96
C LEU A 138 -6.55 8.73 27.31
N GLU A 139 -5.68 7.80 27.62
CA GLU A 139 -4.34 7.71 27.00
C GLU A 139 -4.43 6.94 25.68
N TYR A 140 -3.90 7.53 24.64
CA TYR A 140 -3.77 6.89 23.32
C TYR A 140 -2.30 6.75 22.99
N TYR A 141 -1.88 5.52 22.72
CA TYR A 141 -0.49 5.13 22.56
C TYR A 141 -0.29 4.40 21.22
N VAL A 142 0.67 4.86 20.41
CA VAL A 142 1.01 4.28 19.11
C VAL A 142 2.49 3.92 19.08
N PRO A 143 2.86 2.62 19.03
CA PRO A 143 4.24 2.19 18.86
C PRO A 143 4.90 2.79 17.62
N VAL A 144 6.18 3.08 17.72
CA VAL A 144 7.00 3.60 16.62
C VAL A 144 8.10 2.61 16.27
N ILE A 145 8.20 2.29 14.98
CA ILE A 145 9.32 1.53 14.42
C ILE A 145 10.19 2.48 13.63
N ARG A 146 11.50 2.30 13.74
CA ARG A 146 12.48 3.07 12.97
C ARG A 146 13.32 2.12 12.13
N MET A 147 13.20 2.22 10.81
CA MET A 147 13.92 1.36 9.87
C MET A 147 15.42 1.35 10.12
N GLU A 148 16.01 2.51 10.42
CA GLU A 148 17.44 2.64 10.63
C GLU A 148 17.97 1.96 11.92
N GLN A 149 17.10 1.51 12.84
CA GLN A 149 17.50 0.75 14.04
C GLN A 149 17.69 -0.73 13.74
N TYR A 150 17.10 -1.25 12.66
CA TYR A 150 17.21 -2.66 12.29
C TYR A 150 18.46 -2.89 11.44
N THR A 151 19.40 -3.68 11.94
CA THR A 151 20.53 -4.16 11.15
C THR A 151 20.07 -5.24 10.17
N ARG A 152 20.86 -5.52 9.13
CA ARG A 152 20.61 -6.63 8.22
C ARG A 152 20.41 -7.95 8.99
N ASP A 153 21.30 -8.25 9.90
CA ASP A 153 21.27 -9.51 10.66
C ASP A 153 20.00 -9.60 11.54
N ALA A 154 19.58 -8.49 12.18
CA ALA A 154 18.34 -8.45 12.94
C ALA A 154 17.10 -8.67 12.05
N ILE A 155 17.10 -8.11 10.84
CA ILE A 155 16.02 -8.32 9.87
C ILE A 155 15.89 -9.80 9.52
N PHE A 156 16.99 -10.47 9.21
CA PHE A 156 16.96 -11.89 8.85
C PHE A 156 16.68 -12.80 10.06
N GLN A 157 17.26 -12.53 11.22
CA GLN A 157 17.01 -13.30 12.45
C GLN A 157 15.54 -13.29 12.88
N LYS A 158 14.88 -12.13 12.70
CA LYS A 158 13.47 -11.93 13.06
C LYS A 158 12.51 -12.14 11.88
N ASN A 159 13.02 -12.54 10.72
CA ASN A 159 12.26 -12.70 9.48
C ASN A 159 11.49 -11.44 9.05
N LEU A 160 12.04 -10.25 9.32
CA LEU A 160 11.41 -8.95 9.00
C LEU A 160 11.65 -8.54 7.54
N LEU A 161 11.44 -9.47 6.60
CA LEU A 161 11.74 -9.27 5.17
C LEU A 161 10.95 -8.09 4.57
N PHE A 162 9.81 -7.74 5.16
CA PHE A 162 9.01 -6.57 4.82
C PHE A 162 9.80 -5.26 4.89
N LEU A 163 10.85 -5.17 5.70
CA LEU A 163 11.68 -3.97 5.85
C LEU A 163 12.80 -3.86 4.80
N LEU A 164 13.12 -4.93 4.07
CA LEU A 164 14.30 -4.96 3.18
C LEU A 164 14.28 -3.94 2.05
N PRO A 165 13.15 -3.64 1.36
CA PRO A 165 13.15 -2.61 0.32
C PRO A 165 13.59 -1.24 0.83
N PHE A 166 13.29 -0.94 2.10
CA PHE A 166 13.63 0.33 2.72
C PHE A 166 15.05 0.37 3.31
N TYR A 167 15.73 -0.77 3.36
CA TYR A 167 17.06 -0.91 3.98
C TYR A 167 18.10 0.04 3.39
N VAL A 168 18.03 0.33 2.10
CA VAL A 168 18.95 1.20 1.35
C VAL A 168 18.93 2.67 1.84
N ILE A 169 17.84 3.11 2.47
CA ILE A 169 17.69 4.51 2.92
C ILE A 169 18.82 4.95 3.86
N ARG A 170 19.41 4.03 4.63
CA ARG A 170 20.55 4.30 5.51
C ARG A 170 21.80 4.82 4.80
N TYR A 171 21.91 4.57 3.50
CA TYR A 171 23.01 5.01 2.66
C TYR A 171 22.74 6.33 1.93
N GLU A 172 21.53 6.88 2.04
CA GLU A 172 21.10 8.09 1.32
C GLU A 172 22.04 9.28 1.57
N LYS A 173 22.54 9.45 2.79
CA LYS A 173 23.47 10.53 3.14
C LYS A 173 24.92 10.24 2.76
N GLN A 174 25.24 9.04 2.33
CA GLN A 174 26.59 8.59 2.00
C GLN A 174 26.82 8.52 0.49
N LYS A 175 25.88 8.93 -0.36
CA LYS A 175 25.94 8.80 -1.83
C LYS A 175 27.23 9.31 -2.43
N LYS A 176 27.66 10.52 -2.03
CA LYS A 176 28.91 11.10 -2.52
C LYS A 176 30.15 10.28 -2.16
N GLU A 177 30.19 9.77 -0.92
CA GLU A 177 31.30 8.93 -0.48
C GLU A 177 31.34 7.59 -1.23
N LEU A 178 30.16 7.02 -1.54
CA LEU A 178 30.05 5.77 -2.31
C LEU A 178 30.53 5.95 -3.76
N GLU A 179 30.40 7.13 -4.34
CA GLU A 179 30.95 7.43 -5.68
C GLU A 179 32.46 7.66 -5.69
N GLU A 180 33.02 8.25 -4.64
CA GLU A 180 34.41 8.67 -4.53
C GLU A 180 35.33 7.63 -3.85
N ASN A 181 34.80 6.76 -3.00
CA ASN A 181 35.55 5.78 -2.21
C ASN A 181 35.18 4.34 -2.56
N THR A 182 36.13 3.64 -3.21
CA THR A 182 35.96 2.26 -3.68
C THR A 182 35.72 1.29 -2.51
N GLU A 183 36.41 1.46 -1.37
CA GLU A 183 36.24 0.54 -0.22
C GLU A 183 34.82 0.63 0.38
N LYS A 184 34.25 1.85 0.45
CA LYS A 184 32.86 2.04 0.91
C LYS A 184 31.86 1.46 -0.08
N LEU A 185 32.11 1.64 -1.36
CA LEU A 185 31.29 1.03 -2.41
C LEU A 185 31.35 -0.49 -2.33
N ASP A 186 32.54 -1.08 -2.21
CA ASP A 186 32.71 -2.54 -2.10
C ASP A 186 32.05 -3.10 -0.83
N SER A 187 32.07 -2.35 0.28
CA SER A 187 31.36 -2.71 1.51
C SER A 187 29.85 -2.76 1.28
N LEU A 188 29.26 -1.72 0.66
CA LEU A 188 27.85 -1.68 0.28
C LEU A 188 27.49 -2.88 -0.61
N LEU A 189 28.26 -3.12 -1.67
CA LEU A 189 28.00 -4.20 -2.62
C LEU A 189 28.12 -5.57 -1.97
N SER A 190 29.08 -5.75 -1.06
CA SER A 190 29.23 -6.99 -0.29
C SER A 190 28.03 -7.24 0.62
N GLU A 191 27.51 -6.19 1.24
CA GLU A 191 26.28 -6.29 2.07
C GLU A 191 25.05 -6.69 1.24
N TYR A 192 24.90 -6.11 0.03
CA TYR A 192 23.78 -6.47 -0.85
C TYR A 192 23.90 -7.88 -1.43
N ARG A 193 25.11 -8.39 -1.70
CA ARG A 193 25.30 -9.80 -2.04
C ARG A 193 24.85 -10.73 -0.91
N LEU A 194 25.15 -10.38 0.35
CA LEU A 194 24.69 -11.17 1.48
C LEU A 194 23.17 -11.11 1.66
N ILE A 195 22.54 -9.96 1.40
CA ILE A 195 21.08 -9.84 1.41
C ILE A 195 20.46 -10.74 0.35
N GLU A 196 20.96 -10.67 -0.87
CA GLU A 196 20.48 -11.47 -2.00
C GLU A 196 20.60 -12.99 -1.69
N GLN A 197 21.77 -13.46 -1.25
CA GLN A 197 22.01 -14.86 -0.90
C GLN A 197 21.10 -15.36 0.24
N HIS A 198 20.83 -14.52 1.25
CA HIS A 198 19.90 -14.88 2.32
C HIS A 198 18.46 -14.95 1.84
N LEU A 199 18.04 -14.01 0.98
CA LEU A 199 16.71 -14.04 0.39
C LEU A 199 16.50 -15.26 -0.50
N GLU A 200 17.48 -15.56 -1.37
CA GLU A 200 17.48 -16.77 -2.18
C GLU A 200 17.24 -18.01 -1.32
N LYS A 201 18.06 -18.18 -0.29
CA LYS A 201 17.96 -19.33 0.64
C LYS A 201 16.62 -19.39 1.36
N ILE A 202 16.10 -18.26 1.88
CA ILE A 202 14.87 -18.26 2.68
C ILE A 202 13.62 -18.47 1.81
N LEU A 203 13.58 -17.88 0.62
CA LEU A 203 12.39 -17.87 -0.20
C LEU A 203 12.38 -19.00 -1.24
N LEU A 204 13.51 -19.27 -1.93
CA LEU A 204 13.55 -20.32 -2.95
C LEU A 204 13.52 -21.73 -2.32
N ASP A 205 14.20 -21.97 -1.19
CA ASP A 205 14.14 -23.24 -0.46
C ASP A 205 12.70 -23.56 0.02
N ARG A 206 11.83 -22.54 0.12
CA ARG A 206 10.42 -22.68 0.50
C ARG A 206 9.47 -22.70 -0.71
N GLY A 207 9.98 -22.68 -1.95
CA GLY A 207 9.18 -22.64 -3.17
C GLY A 207 8.46 -21.30 -3.38
N LYS A 208 9.02 -20.19 -2.89
CA LYS A 208 8.45 -18.85 -2.96
C LYS A 208 9.17 -17.97 -4.01
N GLU A 209 9.35 -18.51 -5.22
CA GLU A 209 10.11 -17.86 -6.28
C GLU A 209 9.47 -16.52 -6.73
N LYS A 210 8.14 -16.43 -6.64
CA LYS A 210 7.44 -15.20 -6.98
C LYS A 210 7.75 -14.10 -5.95
N GLU A 211 7.61 -14.41 -4.65
CA GLU A 211 7.92 -13.46 -3.59
C GLU A 211 9.40 -13.03 -3.61
N TYR A 212 10.30 -13.97 -3.94
CA TYR A 212 11.72 -13.64 -4.13
C TYR A 212 11.92 -12.60 -5.23
N ARG A 213 11.38 -12.84 -6.42
CA ARG A 213 11.51 -11.90 -7.56
C ARG A 213 10.87 -10.55 -7.23
N ASP A 214 9.65 -10.57 -6.71
CA ASP A 214 8.90 -9.37 -6.37
C ASP A 214 9.67 -8.52 -5.34
N LEU A 215 10.26 -9.16 -4.31
CA LEU A 215 11.03 -8.48 -3.27
C LEU A 215 12.34 -7.89 -3.80
N ILE A 216 13.11 -8.67 -4.58
CA ILE A 216 14.34 -8.21 -5.24
C ILE A 216 14.07 -6.96 -6.07
N GLU A 217 13.00 -6.96 -6.82
CA GLU A 217 12.61 -5.86 -7.69
C GLU A 217 12.23 -4.60 -6.91
N LEU A 218 11.49 -4.72 -5.80
CA LEU A 218 11.16 -3.60 -4.93
C LEU A 218 12.41 -3.02 -4.24
N ILE A 219 13.36 -3.88 -3.84
CA ILE A 219 14.67 -3.45 -3.32
C ILE A 219 15.41 -2.64 -4.38
N THR A 220 15.49 -3.14 -5.60
CA THR A 220 16.16 -2.47 -6.73
C THR A 220 15.51 -1.12 -7.01
N ARG A 221 14.18 -1.04 -6.99
CA ARG A 221 13.46 0.18 -7.28
C ARG A 221 13.70 1.28 -6.25
N ILE A 222 13.71 0.96 -4.96
CA ILE A 222 14.09 1.94 -3.92
C ILE A 222 15.57 2.32 -4.03
N ALA A 223 16.46 1.35 -4.34
CA ALA A 223 17.88 1.63 -4.55
C ALA A 223 18.09 2.58 -5.74
N ASP A 224 17.40 2.38 -6.85
CA ASP A 224 17.43 3.24 -8.02
C ASP A 224 16.99 4.68 -7.71
N TYR A 225 15.96 4.83 -6.88
CA TYR A 225 15.49 6.12 -6.43
C TYR A 225 16.51 6.80 -5.50
N ILE A 226 16.98 6.09 -4.48
CA ILE A 226 17.95 6.62 -3.51
C ILE A 226 19.27 6.99 -4.19
N PHE A 227 19.77 6.12 -5.09
CA PHE A 227 21.04 6.32 -5.77
C PHE A 227 20.90 6.97 -7.16
N SER A 228 19.82 7.73 -7.41
CA SER A 228 19.58 8.38 -8.71
C SER A 228 20.75 9.25 -9.20
N ASP A 229 21.50 9.85 -8.25
CA ASP A 229 22.67 10.70 -8.46
C ASP A 229 24.00 10.02 -8.07
N ALA A 230 24.00 8.70 -7.81
CA ALA A 230 25.17 7.89 -7.45
C ALA A 230 25.27 6.67 -8.37
N GLY A 231 25.80 6.89 -9.57
CA GLY A 231 25.75 5.92 -10.68
C GLY A 231 26.45 4.59 -10.40
N LYS A 232 27.59 4.59 -9.69
CA LYS A 232 28.33 3.37 -9.35
C LYS A 232 27.54 2.51 -8.34
N ALA A 233 27.01 3.15 -7.28
CA ALA A 233 26.23 2.46 -6.27
C ALA A 233 24.92 1.92 -6.88
N ARG A 234 24.22 2.74 -7.68
CA ARG A 234 23.01 2.35 -8.40
C ARG A 234 23.23 1.12 -9.27
N LYS A 235 24.24 1.19 -10.16
CA LYS A 235 24.58 0.09 -11.07
C LYS A 235 24.97 -1.16 -10.28
N GLY A 236 25.85 -1.03 -9.29
CA GLY A 236 26.36 -2.17 -8.54
C GLY A 236 25.28 -2.91 -7.75
N VAL A 237 24.35 -2.18 -7.13
CA VAL A 237 23.20 -2.79 -6.43
C VAL A 237 22.24 -3.44 -7.45
N GLY A 238 21.96 -2.78 -8.57
CA GLY A 238 21.12 -3.33 -9.64
C GLY A 238 21.69 -4.60 -10.25
N ASP A 239 23.00 -4.65 -10.52
CA ASP A 239 23.70 -5.83 -11.05
C ASP A 239 23.62 -7.03 -10.08
N ILE A 240 23.69 -6.78 -8.76
CA ILE A 240 23.58 -7.83 -7.72
C ILE A 240 22.15 -8.31 -7.60
N MET A 241 21.21 -7.40 -7.48
CA MET A 241 19.80 -7.75 -7.27
C MET A 241 19.16 -8.34 -8.52
N GLY A 242 19.57 -7.89 -9.75
CA GLY A 242 19.16 -8.51 -11.01
C GLY A 242 17.65 -8.45 -11.30
N GLY A 243 16.91 -7.57 -10.62
CA GLY A 243 15.46 -7.49 -10.75
C GLY A 243 14.95 -6.77 -11.98
N ASN A 244 13.80 -7.20 -12.49
CA ASN A 244 13.02 -6.48 -13.50
C ASN A 244 12.07 -5.50 -12.83
N VAL A 245 11.66 -4.44 -13.52
CA VAL A 245 10.76 -3.43 -12.93
C VAL A 245 9.37 -4.01 -12.66
N LEU A 246 8.93 -4.03 -11.40
CA LEU A 246 7.56 -4.38 -11.03
C LEU A 246 6.60 -3.25 -11.38
N GLU A 247 5.39 -3.66 -11.70
CA GLU A 247 4.27 -2.75 -11.79
C GLU A 247 3.85 -2.32 -10.37
N LEU A 248 4.06 -1.07 -10.04
CA LEU A 248 3.63 -0.51 -8.76
C LEU A 248 2.10 -0.39 -8.68
N GLU A 249 1.58 -0.30 -7.47
CA GLU A 249 0.13 -0.17 -7.28
C GLU A 249 -0.44 1.08 -7.93
N SER A 250 0.26 2.20 -7.88
CA SER A 250 -0.11 3.43 -8.59
C SER A 250 -0.24 3.22 -10.10
N ASP A 251 0.73 2.52 -10.73
CA ASP A 251 0.72 2.21 -12.16
C ASP A 251 -0.47 1.30 -12.51
N ARG A 252 -0.75 0.32 -11.65
CA ARG A 252 -1.89 -0.59 -11.79
C ARG A 252 -3.24 0.12 -11.64
N LEU A 253 -3.35 1.06 -10.70
CA LEU A 253 -4.57 1.86 -10.52
C LEU A 253 -4.79 2.78 -11.72
N ILE A 254 -3.74 3.40 -12.27
CA ILE A 254 -3.79 4.19 -13.50
C ILE A 254 -4.24 3.32 -14.68
N GLN A 255 -3.64 2.13 -14.83
CA GLN A 255 -3.99 1.20 -15.90
C GLN A 255 -5.45 0.73 -15.79
N ARG A 256 -5.91 0.33 -14.58
CA ARG A 256 -7.33 -0.02 -14.34
C ARG A 256 -8.27 1.13 -14.64
N GLY A 257 -7.91 2.35 -14.20
CA GLY A 257 -8.69 3.56 -14.49
C GLY A 257 -8.79 3.84 -15.99
N PHE A 258 -7.70 3.64 -16.72
CA PHE A 258 -7.67 3.79 -18.17
C PHE A 258 -8.55 2.73 -18.89
N GLU A 259 -8.42 1.46 -18.48
CA GLU A 259 -9.25 0.37 -19.03
C GLU A 259 -10.74 0.58 -18.76
N GLN A 260 -11.09 0.94 -17.51
CA GLN A 260 -12.47 1.26 -17.15
C GLN A 260 -13.00 2.48 -17.94
N GLY A 261 -12.14 3.48 -18.15
CA GLY A 261 -12.49 4.66 -18.95
C GLY A 261 -12.77 4.32 -20.42
N ILE A 262 -11.99 3.41 -21.01
CA ILE A 262 -12.21 2.90 -22.38
C ILE A 262 -13.55 2.13 -22.43
N GLU A 263 -13.75 1.17 -21.52
CA GLU A 263 -14.95 0.35 -21.47
C GLU A 263 -16.22 1.19 -21.32
N GLN A 264 -16.20 2.16 -20.39
CA GLN A 264 -17.33 3.10 -20.23
C GLN A 264 -17.52 3.98 -21.46
N GLY A 265 -16.46 4.42 -22.12
CA GLY A 265 -16.50 5.19 -23.35
C GLY A 265 -17.12 4.39 -24.50
N GLU A 266 -16.72 3.16 -24.67
CA GLU A 266 -17.27 2.22 -25.67
C GLU A 266 -18.76 1.93 -25.41
N GLU A 267 -19.14 1.65 -24.16
CA GLU A 267 -20.54 1.42 -23.79
C GLU A 267 -21.40 2.66 -24.04
N GLN A 268 -20.93 3.85 -23.66
CA GLN A 268 -21.64 5.10 -23.93
C GLN A 268 -21.79 5.36 -25.44
N GLN A 269 -20.76 5.08 -26.22
CA GLN A 269 -20.81 5.22 -27.67
C GLN A 269 -21.80 4.20 -28.30
N ALA A 270 -21.78 2.95 -27.83
CA ALA A 270 -22.72 1.93 -28.24
C ALA A 270 -24.19 2.33 -27.96
N VAL A 271 -24.45 2.85 -26.75
CA VAL A 271 -25.78 3.35 -26.36
C VAL A 271 -26.21 4.54 -27.24
N LYS A 272 -25.31 5.53 -27.45
CA LYS A 272 -25.62 6.67 -28.34
C LYS A 272 -25.91 6.25 -29.78
N THR A 273 -25.18 5.26 -30.28
CA THR A 273 -25.40 4.70 -31.62
C THR A 273 -26.76 4.03 -31.71
N ALA A 274 -27.11 3.17 -30.75
CA ALA A 274 -28.39 2.50 -30.69
C ALA A 274 -29.56 3.50 -30.58
N GLN A 275 -29.42 4.54 -29.75
CA GLN A 275 -30.43 5.60 -29.61
C GLN A 275 -30.71 6.31 -30.96
N ARG A 276 -29.65 6.75 -31.66
CA ARG A 276 -29.78 7.39 -32.99
C ARG A 276 -30.45 6.48 -34.01
N MET A 277 -30.16 5.18 -33.99
CA MET A 277 -30.78 4.23 -34.88
C MET A 277 -32.25 3.98 -34.55
N LEU A 278 -32.61 3.94 -33.25
CA LEU A 278 -34.01 3.89 -32.81
C LEU A 278 -34.81 5.13 -33.22
N GLU A 279 -34.21 6.32 -33.03
CA GLU A 279 -34.82 7.61 -33.46
C GLU A 279 -35.05 7.66 -34.97
N ALA A 280 -34.13 7.12 -35.75
CA ALA A 280 -34.27 7.11 -37.20
C ALA A 280 -35.42 6.21 -37.70
N GLY A 281 -35.89 5.27 -36.90
CA GLY A 281 -37.05 4.38 -37.19
C GLY A 281 -36.89 3.47 -38.40
N LYS A 282 -35.70 3.32 -38.96
CA LYS A 282 -35.43 2.63 -40.21
C LYS A 282 -34.77 1.24 -40.02
N TYR A 283 -34.34 0.95 -38.79
CA TYR A 283 -33.54 -0.24 -38.48
C TYR A 283 -34.33 -1.22 -37.64
N THR A 284 -34.15 -2.49 -37.91
CA THR A 284 -34.68 -3.60 -37.07
C THR A 284 -33.86 -3.73 -35.78
N ALA A 285 -34.43 -4.32 -34.73
CA ALA A 285 -33.73 -4.58 -33.48
C ALA A 285 -32.43 -5.41 -33.68
N ALA A 286 -32.45 -6.36 -34.60
CA ALA A 286 -31.29 -7.18 -34.94
C ALA A 286 -30.16 -6.36 -35.58
N GLU A 287 -30.48 -5.44 -36.48
CA GLU A 287 -29.50 -4.55 -37.09
C GLU A 287 -28.92 -3.57 -36.07
N ILE A 288 -29.74 -3.05 -35.14
CA ILE A 288 -29.26 -2.19 -34.04
C ILE A 288 -28.28 -2.95 -33.14
N CYS A 289 -28.60 -4.18 -32.73
CA CYS A 289 -27.68 -5.00 -31.95
C CYS A 289 -26.35 -5.23 -32.68
N MET A 290 -26.42 -5.61 -33.98
CA MET A 290 -25.24 -5.88 -34.78
C MET A 290 -24.32 -4.66 -34.96
N ILE A 291 -24.89 -3.48 -35.16
CA ILE A 291 -24.14 -2.24 -35.43
C ILE A 291 -23.65 -1.58 -34.13
N SER A 292 -24.47 -1.57 -33.07
CA SER A 292 -24.11 -0.95 -31.79
C SER A 292 -23.27 -1.85 -30.89
N GLY A 293 -23.30 -3.18 -31.09
CA GLY A 293 -22.68 -4.15 -30.20
C GLY A 293 -23.44 -4.39 -28.88
N LEU A 294 -24.63 -3.78 -28.70
CA LEU A 294 -25.45 -3.97 -27.50
C LEU A 294 -26.25 -5.28 -27.57
N SER A 295 -26.49 -5.86 -26.40
CA SER A 295 -27.36 -7.03 -26.30
C SER A 295 -28.83 -6.70 -26.67
N PRO A 296 -29.61 -7.69 -27.13
CA PRO A 296 -31.02 -7.50 -27.45
C PRO A 296 -31.82 -6.90 -26.28
N GLU A 297 -31.51 -7.34 -25.03
CA GLU A 297 -32.17 -6.87 -23.83
C GLU A 297 -31.91 -5.36 -23.59
N LYS A 298 -30.66 -4.91 -23.80
CA LYS A 298 -30.29 -3.49 -23.68
C LYS A 298 -30.95 -2.62 -24.76
N VAL A 299 -31.04 -3.10 -26.00
CA VAL A 299 -31.72 -2.39 -27.09
C VAL A 299 -33.21 -2.27 -26.80
N GLU A 300 -33.86 -3.32 -26.28
CA GLU A 300 -35.28 -3.27 -25.90
C GLU A 300 -35.56 -2.31 -24.73
N GLN A 301 -34.66 -2.29 -23.73
CA GLN A 301 -34.73 -1.32 -22.62
C GLN A 301 -34.62 0.13 -23.10
N LEU A 302 -33.70 0.41 -24.02
CA LEU A 302 -33.54 1.73 -24.61
C LEU A 302 -34.82 2.15 -25.40
N LYS A 303 -35.40 1.25 -26.19
CA LYS A 303 -36.64 1.47 -26.92
C LYS A 303 -37.79 1.80 -25.99
N ASN A 304 -37.97 1.03 -24.92
CA ASN A 304 -39.04 1.24 -23.94
C ASN A 304 -38.88 2.56 -23.17
N ARG A 305 -37.66 2.99 -22.88
CA ARG A 305 -37.40 4.31 -22.29
C ARG A 305 -37.75 5.47 -23.21
N MET A 306 -37.51 5.33 -24.50
CA MET A 306 -37.85 6.37 -25.49
C MET A 306 -39.36 6.49 -25.73
N VAL A 307 -40.11 5.40 -25.56
CA VAL A 307 -41.59 5.42 -25.67
C VAL A 307 -42.26 5.98 -24.41
N SER A 308 -41.56 6.02 -23.27
CA SER A 308 -42.13 6.45 -21.98
C SER A 308 -42.01 7.98 -21.70
N PHE A 309 -41.45 8.73 -22.62
CA PHE A 309 -41.46 10.22 -22.56
C PHE A 309 -42.31 10.75 -23.73
N PRO A 310 -43.51 11.26 -23.43
CA PRO A 310 -44.31 11.95 -24.41
C PRO A 310 -43.78 13.36 -24.76
#